data_3025f87f2fd314edb56372fe3ec8886e
#
_entry.id   3025f87f2fd314edb56372fe3ec8886e
#
_cell.length_a   1.000
_cell.length_b   1.000
_cell.length_c   1.000
_cell.angle_alpha   90.00
_cell.angle_beta   90.00
_cell.angle_gamma   90.00
#
_symmetry.space_group_name_H-M   'P 1'
#
loop_
_entity.id
_entity.type
_entity.pdbx_description
1 polymer ?
#
loop_
_entity_poly.entity_id
_entity_poly.type
_entity_poly.pdbx_seq_one_letter_code
_entity_poly.pdbx_strand_id
1 'polypeptide(L)'
;MPMRQIPRSLSHPSRSRWGFLLAAVLLLASPLFGRSWNIAHFDAHYTISDDGTVLIDEEIHPSFQGTYNGIERYIPVEYPGPDGTAYKLFLNVVSVTGEDGEKIRFEQSTRSTRTMGGGSSRFLVLRIYAGGTDTERTVHIVYRASDAIRYLADHDEFYWNVTGNDWKVPIDEAGAVVSLPAAAAGQIRVQDYTGAYGSSQQDATNQIDGSNVTFQATHSLPPRSGLTIGVWIPKGILHEPSALTRFFWFLRGNPGALLPVWAFVVMFGLWYWKGRDAESGLSVAPMYEAPKGLTPAEAGTLITDNIESRDITSTLIDLAVRGYLKIIEHDQKVLVFSHKDYILRLLKPRAEWAGLAAHEVETLSNIFPEVTAEETTLSSLKNRFYIALPSIRQEIMGALKAKDLYSVDPESAHGLAVVGVLVIVLPVLWLQMTGRISLFNSPTVLIAGIAVSALIVYLFGHHLAAKTVRGARTRVQCLGFKEFMTRVDGDRIKTMPSDTFEKFLPYAMAFGVEQHWAKAFEGIIKDPPSWYVGAGYGPGIFWSPMIFASSMNSFSASAFESFAAAPQANSSGSAFGGGGFGSGGGFSGGGFGGGGGDAF
;
A
#
# COMPACT_ATOMS: atom_id res chain seq x y z
N MET A 1 96.94 23.91 10.31
CA MET A 1 96.84 25.29 10.95
C MET A 1 95.38 25.61 11.15
N PRO A 2 94.98 26.23 12.26
CA PRO A 2 94.85 25.60 13.57
C PRO A 2 93.34 25.48 14.03
N MET A 3 93.15 24.57 14.99
CA MET A 3 91.93 24.38 15.79
C MET A 3 91.51 25.69 16.54
N ARG A 4 90.19 25.91 16.65
CA ARG A 4 89.65 26.73 17.74
C ARG A 4 88.54 25.94 18.44
N GLN A 5 88.76 25.69 19.72
CA GLN A 5 87.91 25.12 20.73
C GLN A 5 86.72 26.04 21.02
N ILE A 6 85.54 25.50 21.24
CA ILE A 6 84.36 26.16 21.81
C ILE A 6 84.06 25.51 23.17
N PRO A 7 83.93 26.31 24.26
CA PRO A 7 83.66 25.74 25.59
C PRO A 7 82.18 25.40 25.75
N ARG A 8 81.91 24.23 26.32
CA ARG A 8 80.60 23.83 26.83
C ARG A 8 80.30 24.56 28.16
N SER A 9 79.17 25.30 28.21
CA SER A 9 78.51 25.69 29.45
C SER A 9 77.21 24.94 29.62
N LEU A 10 77.19 23.97 30.54
CA LEU A 10 76.01 23.30 31.02
C LEU A 10 75.31 24.19 32.06
N SER A 11 74.15 24.80 31.70
CA SER A 11 73.28 25.44 32.69
C SER A 11 72.25 24.46 33.14
N HIS A 12 72.25 24.07 34.43
CA HIS A 12 71.20 23.24 35.05
C HIS A 12 69.90 24.06 35.11
N PRO A 13 68.75 23.49 34.67
CA PRO A 13 67.44 24.11 34.91
C PRO A 13 67.06 23.92 36.39
N SER A 14 66.66 24.99 37.02
CA SER A 14 66.33 25.11 38.44
C SER A 14 65.13 24.16 38.80
N ARG A 15 65.28 23.34 39.82
CA ARG A 15 64.31 22.45 40.44
C ARG A 15 63.00 23.16 40.91
N SER A 16 62.90 24.45 40.93
CA SER A 16 61.74 25.22 41.39
C SER A 16 60.62 25.34 40.40
N ARG A 17 60.86 25.19 39.10
CA ARG A 17 59.79 25.28 38.07
C ARG A 17 58.87 24.08 37.98
N TRP A 18 59.34 22.88 38.34
CA TRP A 18 58.55 21.68 38.36
C TRP A 18 57.59 21.58 39.56
N GLY A 19 57.94 22.19 40.68
CA GLY A 19 57.08 22.25 41.86
C GLY A 19 55.83 23.13 41.62
N PHE A 20 55.97 24.24 40.91
CA PHE A 20 54.82 25.11 40.54
C PHE A 20 53.93 24.50 39.50
N LEU A 21 54.46 23.74 38.55
CA LEU A 21 53.64 23.00 37.56
C LEU A 21 52.85 21.85 38.21
N LEU A 22 53.45 21.13 39.14
CA LEU A 22 52.75 20.05 39.87
C LEU A 22 51.68 20.61 40.82
N ALA A 23 51.93 21.73 41.49
CA ALA A 23 50.96 22.45 42.32
C ALA A 23 49.81 23.03 41.50
N ALA A 24 50.09 23.58 40.29
CA ALA A 24 49.07 24.07 39.36
C ALA A 24 48.20 22.94 38.77
N VAL A 25 48.78 21.77 38.50
CA VAL A 25 48.02 20.60 38.03
C VAL A 25 47.16 19.99 39.16
N LEU A 26 47.65 20.01 40.42
CA LEU A 26 46.86 19.60 41.58
C LEU A 26 45.75 20.59 41.97
N LEU A 27 45.92 21.87 41.69
CA LEU A 27 44.88 22.90 41.88
C LEU A 27 43.82 22.88 40.75
N LEU A 28 44.16 22.35 39.57
CA LEU A 28 43.22 22.13 38.45
C LEU A 28 42.48 20.77 38.54
N ALA A 29 42.86 19.87 39.42
CA ALA A 29 42.13 18.70 39.79
C ALA A 29 41.03 19.05 40.81
N SER A 30 40.16 20.01 40.47
CA SER A 30 38.86 20.08 41.14
C SER A 30 38.18 18.73 40.93
N PRO A 31 37.71 18.06 41.98
CA PRO A 31 36.91 16.85 41.77
C PRO A 31 35.73 17.26 40.89
N LEU A 32 35.73 16.80 39.65
CA LEU A 32 34.50 16.81 38.84
C LEU A 32 33.52 15.90 39.61
N PHE A 33 32.79 16.50 40.56
CA PHE A 33 31.56 15.86 41.05
C PHE A 33 30.61 15.81 39.86
N GLY A 34 30.67 14.68 39.15
CA GLY A 34 29.74 14.40 38.09
C GLY A 34 28.32 14.39 38.69
N ARG A 35 27.40 15.11 38.07
CA ARG A 35 25.98 15.01 38.46
C ARG A 35 25.53 13.55 38.42
N SER A 36 24.92 13.08 39.48
CA SER A 36 24.30 11.76 39.56
C SER A 36 22.92 11.87 40.21
N TRP A 37 22.10 10.88 39.96
CA TRP A 37 20.79 10.78 40.60
C TRP A 37 20.36 9.32 40.65
N ASN A 38 19.43 8.99 41.53
CA ASN A 38 18.74 7.72 41.66
C ASN A 38 17.27 7.97 41.95
N ILE A 39 16.47 6.93 41.93
CA ILE A 39 15.09 6.94 42.41
C ILE A 39 15.12 6.27 43.77
N ALA A 40 14.88 7.04 44.86
CA ALA A 40 14.87 6.49 46.21
C ALA A 40 13.67 5.55 46.40
N HIS A 41 12.48 6.03 46.01
CA HIS A 41 11.24 5.24 46.08
C HIS A 41 10.44 5.39 44.78
N PHE A 42 9.83 4.30 44.33
CA PHE A 42 8.89 4.26 43.23
C PHE A 42 7.67 3.44 43.66
N ASP A 43 6.61 4.10 44.06
CA ASP A 43 5.37 3.47 44.47
C ASP A 43 4.25 3.79 43.49
N ALA A 44 3.38 2.83 43.20
CA ALA A 44 2.27 3.03 42.29
C ALA A 44 0.97 2.47 42.85
N HIS A 45 -0.06 3.30 42.84
CA HIS A 45 -1.41 2.92 43.26
C HIS A 45 -2.33 2.78 42.06
N TYR A 46 -2.90 1.60 41.90
CA TYR A 46 -3.82 1.25 40.81
C TYR A 46 -5.22 1.04 41.37
N THR A 47 -6.20 1.81 40.89
CA THR A 47 -7.60 1.58 41.19
C THR A 47 -8.33 1.11 39.96
N ILE A 48 -8.76 -0.14 39.95
CA ILE A 48 -9.46 -0.77 38.82
C ILE A 48 -10.97 -0.62 39.05
N SER A 49 -11.63 0.08 38.12
CA SER A 49 -13.08 0.27 38.15
C SER A 49 -13.82 -0.90 37.47
N ASP A 50 -15.12 -1.06 37.77
CA ASP A 50 -15.95 -2.12 37.16
C ASP A 50 -16.02 -2.07 35.63
N ASP A 51 -15.82 -0.92 35.00
CA ASP A 51 -15.77 -0.74 33.55
C ASP A 51 -14.41 -1.06 32.92
N GLY A 52 -13.46 -1.57 33.72
CA GLY A 52 -12.10 -1.89 33.28
C GLY A 52 -11.18 -0.67 33.09
N THR A 53 -11.64 0.53 33.47
CA THR A 53 -10.76 1.71 33.52
C THR A 53 -9.88 1.64 34.76
N VAL A 54 -8.60 1.97 34.59
CA VAL A 54 -7.62 1.98 35.68
C VAL A 54 -7.18 3.41 35.96
N LEU A 55 -7.38 3.88 37.20
CA LEU A 55 -6.76 5.10 37.70
C LEU A 55 -5.40 4.71 38.31
N ILE A 56 -4.37 5.41 37.91
CA ILE A 56 -2.98 5.15 38.28
C ILE A 56 -2.42 6.40 38.91
N ASP A 57 -1.84 6.27 40.10
CA ASP A 57 -1.04 7.29 40.78
C ASP A 57 0.37 6.73 40.95
N GLU A 58 1.33 7.24 40.18
CA GLU A 58 2.76 6.95 40.33
C GLU A 58 3.37 7.99 41.26
N GLU A 59 3.91 7.55 42.38
CA GLU A 59 4.69 8.36 43.32
C GLU A 59 6.17 8.04 43.11
N ILE A 60 6.94 9.04 42.64
CA ILE A 60 8.35 8.89 42.30
C ILE A 60 9.17 9.85 43.14
N HIS A 61 10.21 9.32 43.80
CA HIS A 61 11.14 10.10 44.64
C HIS A 61 12.52 10.16 43.98
N PRO A 62 12.78 11.10 43.02
CA PRO A 62 14.10 11.33 42.48
C PRO A 62 15.00 12.01 43.54
N SER A 63 16.15 11.41 43.80
CA SER A 63 17.19 11.94 44.69
C SER A 63 18.36 12.45 43.83
N PHE A 64 18.59 13.74 43.85
CA PHE A 64 19.56 14.43 43.00
C PHE A 64 20.86 14.73 43.77
N GLN A 65 21.99 14.46 43.12
CA GLN A 65 23.33 14.95 43.53
C GLN A 65 23.82 15.88 42.42
N GLY A 66 23.97 17.16 42.76
CA GLY A 66 24.14 18.26 41.79
C GLY A 66 22.80 18.88 41.39
N THR A 67 22.82 19.81 40.45
CA THR A 67 21.64 20.59 40.04
C THR A 67 20.94 19.97 38.85
N TYR A 68 19.63 19.71 38.99
CA TYR A 68 18.72 19.23 37.94
C TYR A 68 17.48 20.12 37.85
N ASN A 69 16.87 20.21 36.66
CA ASN A 69 15.65 20.98 36.47
C ASN A 69 14.38 20.13 36.69
N GLY A 70 14.50 18.79 36.61
CA GLY A 70 13.40 17.87 36.76
C GLY A 70 13.65 16.50 36.17
N ILE A 71 12.56 15.75 35.96
CA ILE A 71 12.59 14.41 35.38
C ILE A 71 11.70 14.33 34.13
N GLU A 72 12.09 13.49 33.19
CA GLU A 72 11.20 13.04 32.09
C GLU A 72 10.71 11.62 32.40
N ARG A 73 9.39 11.41 32.36
CA ARG A 73 8.76 10.09 32.49
C ARG A 73 8.26 9.65 31.13
N TYR A 74 8.68 8.47 30.68
CA TYR A 74 8.27 7.84 29.43
C TYR A 74 7.32 6.67 29.72
N ILE A 75 6.08 6.72 29.24
CA ILE A 75 5.10 5.65 29.39
C ILE A 75 4.73 5.13 28.01
N PRO A 76 4.96 3.85 27.67
CA PRO A 76 4.59 3.29 26.38
C PRO A 76 3.07 3.32 26.19
N VAL A 77 2.61 3.74 25.00
CA VAL A 77 1.19 3.80 24.64
C VAL A 77 0.84 2.96 23.41
N GLU A 78 1.84 2.37 22.76
CA GLU A 78 1.64 1.44 21.63
C GLU A 78 2.51 0.21 21.86
N TYR A 79 1.92 -0.96 21.71
CA TYR A 79 2.54 -2.25 21.91
C TYR A 79 2.33 -3.11 20.67
N PRO A 80 3.27 -4.01 20.34
CA PRO A 80 3.04 -5.02 19.32
C PRO A 80 1.93 -5.96 19.79
N GLY A 81 0.88 -6.07 18.99
CA GLY A 81 -0.20 -7.03 19.18
C GLY A 81 0.07 -8.36 18.47
N PRO A 82 -0.80 -9.35 18.64
CA PRO A 82 -0.71 -10.61 17.92
C PRO A 82 -0.82 -10.38 16.40
N ASP A 83 -0.23 -11.28 15.62
CA ASP A 83 -0.31 -11.32 14.16
C ASP A 83 0.10 -10.03 13.44
N GLY A 84 1.02 -9.25 14.04
CA GLY A 84 1.50 -8.00 13.47
C GLY A 84 0.47 -6.87 13.50
N THR A 85 -0.52 -6.94 14.38
CA THR A 85 -1.39 -5.82 14.75
C THR A 85 -0.68 -4.90 15.74
N ALA A 86 -1.24 -3.73 16.03
CA ALA A 86 -0.80 -2.85 17.10
C ALA A 86 -1.90 -2.73 18.15
N TYR A 87 -1.49 -2.82 19.41
CA TYR A 87 -2.33 -2.55 20.57
C TYR A 87 -2.03 -1.15 21.09
N LYS A 88 -3.05 -0.38 21.40
CA LYS A 88 -2.90 0.99 21.87
C LYS A 88 -3.56 1.21 23.22
N LEU A 89 -2.75 1.61 24.20
CA LEU A 89 -3.21 2.06 25.51
C LEU A 89 -3.63 3.54 25.45
N PHE A 90 -4.78 3.86 25.99
CA PHE A 90 -5.30 5.23 26.02
C PHE A 90 -5.07 5.84 27.39
N LEU A 91 -4.08 6.76 27.48
CA LEU A 91 -3.73 7.46 28.71
C LEU A 91 -4.25 8.89 28.71
N ASN A 92 -4.84 9.30 29.82
CA ASN A 92 -5.25 10.68 30.06
C ASN A 92 -4.65 11.16 31.39
N VAL A 93 -3.70 12.08 31.32
CA VAL A 93 -3.06 12.66 32.51
C VAL A 93 -4.06 13.57 33.22
N VAL A 94 -4.27 13.31 34.50
CA VAL A 94 -5.20 14.03 35.36
C VAL A 94 -4.49 15.15 36.09
N SER A 95 -3.36 14.84 36.76
CA SER A 95 -2.56 15.82 37.50
C SER A 95 -1.12 15.40 37.64
N VAL A 96 -0.25 16.39 37.85
CA VAL A 96 1.13 16.18 38.30
C VAL A 96 1.35 17.12 39.48
N THR A 97 1.63 16.56 40.67
CA THR A 97 1.74 17.30 41.93
C THR A 97 2.97 16.86 42.72
N GLY A 98 3.36 17.68 43.69
CA GLY A 98 4.41 17.34 44.65
C GLY A 98 3.85 16.77 45.95
N GLU A 99 4.70 16.66 46.98
CA GLU A 99 4.37 16.05 48.30
C GLU A 99 3.18 16.69 49.00
N ASP A 100 3.09 18.02 49.01
CA ASP A 100 2.01 18.77 49.63
C ASP A 100 0.78 18.95 48.72
N GLY A 101 0.73 18.27 47.57
CA GLY A 101 -0.35 18.43 46.59
C GLY A 101 -0.23 19.69 45.72
N GLU A 102 0.86 20.44 45.82
CA GLU A 102 1.11 21.60 44.96
C GLU A 102 1.27 21.17 43.49
N LYS A 103 0.71 21.93 42.58
CA LYS A 103 0.79 21.65 41.14
C LYS A 103 2.22 21.87 40.59
N ILE A 104 2.80 20.84 40.02
CA ILE A 104 4.10 20.93 39.35
C ILE A 104 3.86 21.24 37.86
N ARG A 105 4.66 22.17 37.32
CA ARG A 105 4.66 22.46 35.88
C ARG A 105 5.16 21.21 35.13
N PHE A 106 4.43 20.79 34.09
CA PHE A 106 4.86 19.74 33.19
C PHE A 106 4.51 20.05 31.73
N GLU A 107 5.20 19.41 30.81
CA GLU A 107 4.92 19.44 29.38
C GLU A 107 4.67 18.01 28.91
N GLN A 108 3.62 17.85 28.11
CA GLN A 108 3.22 16.55 27.57
C GLN A 108 3.51 16.50 26.08
N SER A 109 4.18 15.43 25.63
CA SER A 109 4.47 15.17 24.23
C SER A 109 4.39 13.68 23.92
N THR A 110 4.49 13.32 22.66
CA THR A 110 4.62 11.92 22.24
C THR A 110 5.89 11.74 21.43
N ARG A 111 6.62 10.66 21.71
CA ARG A 111 7.87 10.32 21.02
C ARG A 111 7.85 8.86 20.61
N SER A 112 8.28 8.55 19.38
CA SER A 112 8.53 7.16 18.97
C SER A 112 10.01 6.84 19.14
N THR A 113 10.30 5.73 19.81
CA THR A 113 11.67 5.26 20.01
C THR A 113 11.72 3.73 19.95
N ARG A 114 12.91 3.17 19.76
CA ARG A 114 13.10 1.73 19.83
C ARG A 114 13.08 1.27 21.29
N THR A 115 12.30 0.23 21.56
CA THR A 115 12.29 -0.48 22.85
C THR A 115 13.39 -1.51 22.92
N MET A 116 13.75 -1.95 24.13
CA MET A 116 14.71 -3.04 24.36
C MET A 116 14.26 -4.36 23.72
N GLY A 117 12.97 -4.59 23.52
CA GLY A 117 12.41 -5.74 22.79
C GLY A 117 12.56 -5.68 21.26
N GLY A 118 13.28 -4.69 20.71
CA GLY A 118 13.62 -4.58 19.29
C GLY A 118 12.55 -3.95 18.39
N GLY A 119 11.35 -3.63 18.92
CA GLY A 119 10.27 -2.93 18.22
C GLY A 119 10.37 -1.40 18.36
N SER A 120 9.65 -0.66 17.51
CA SER A 120 9.40 0.76 17.73
C SER A 120 8.10 0.90 18.49
N SER A 121 8.14 1.59 19.64
CA SER A 121 6.95 1.93 20.42
C SER A 121 6.80 3.43 20.53
N ARG A 122 5.55 3.86 20.68
CA ARG A 122 5.23 5.25 20.93
C ARG A 122 5.06 5.46 22.42
N PHE A 123 5.67 6.52 22.94
CA PHE A 123 5.65 6.88 24.34
C PHE A 123 4.89 8.18 24.56
N LEU A 124 4.10 8.22 25.61
CA LEU A 124 3.73 9.46 26.27
C LEU A 124 4.96 9.94 27.06
N VAL A 125 5.39 11.16 26.81
CA VAL A 125 6.53 11.79 27.49
C VAL A 125 6.00 12.95 28.34
N LEU A 126 6.23 12.85 29.64
CA LEU A 126 5.94 13.91 30.60
C LEU A 126 7.27 14.50 31.05
N ARG A 127 7.52 15.76 30.69
CA ARG A 127 8.66 16.52 31.15
C ARG A 127 8.21 17.34 32.35
N ILE A 128 8.69 16.95 33.55
CA ILE A 128 8.20 17.43 34.84
C ILE A 128 9.27 18.29 35.48
N TYR A 129 8.95 19.53 35.78
CA TYR A 129 9.89 20.52 36.33
C TYR A 129 9.92 20.47 37.87
N ALA A 130 10.34 19.32 38.40
CA ALA A 130 10.53 19.05 39.83
C ALA A 130 12.02 18.91 40.17
N GLY A 131 12.81 19.90 39.81
CA GLY A 131 14.27 19.86 40.03
C GLY A 131 14.70 20.43 41.37
N GLY A 132 16.03 20.40 41.59
CA GLY A 132 16.68 20.94 42.77
C GLY A 132 18.19 20.70 42.74
N THR A 133 18.86 21.08 43.81
CA THR A 133 20.32 20.88 44.00
C THR A 133 20.50 20.07 45.26
N ASP A 134 21.19 18.93 45.16
CA ASP A 134 21.50 18.04 46.28
C ASP A 134 20.27 17.77 47.18
N THR A 135 19.16 17.34 46.56
CA THR A 135 17.86 17.19 47.23
C THR A 135 17.06 16.05 46.66
N GLU A 136 16.17 15.54 47.49
CA GLU A 136 15.12 14.63 47.09
C GLU A 136 13.82 15.41 46.80
N ARG A 137 13.02 14.92 45.88
CA ARG A 137 11.72 15.48 45.51
C ARG A 137 10.68 14.38 45.45
N THR A 138 9.42 14.71 45.72
CA THR A 138 8.29 13.82 45.51
C THR A 138 7.50 14.29 44.32
N VAL A 139 7.15 13.38 43.42
CA VAL A 139 6.35 13.63 42.22
C VAL A 139 5.24 12.60 42.12
N HIS A 140 4.00 13.05 42.24
CA HIS A 140 2.80 12.26 41.95
C HIS A 140 2.34 12.51 40.53
N ILE A 141 2.17 11.43 39.77
CA ILE A 141 1.65 11.48 38.38
C ILE A 141 0.35 10.68 38.33
N VAL A 142 -0.77 11.39 38.35
CA VAL A 142 -2.09 10.74 38.27
C VAL A 142 -2.58 10.72 36.84
N TYR A 143 -2.89 9.55 36.34
CA TYR A 143 -3.45 9.37 35.00
C TYR A 143 -4.44 8.21 34.95
N ARG A 144 -5.36 8.29 33.98
CA ARG A 144 -6.36 7.25 33.72
C ARG A 144 -5.98 6.47 32.48
N ALA A 145 -5.97 5.13 32.60
CA ALA A 145 -5.72 4.21 31.49
C ALA A 145 -7.01 3.51 31.09
N SER A 146 -7.31 3.51 29.79
CA SER A 146 -8.37 2.69 29.20
C SER A 146 -7.73 1.67 28.25
N ASP A 147 -8.37 0.51 28.09
CA ASP A 147 -7.84 -0.65 27.37
C ASP A 147 -6.59 -1.22 28.07
N ALA A 148 -6.56 -1.19 29.41
CA ALA A 148 -5.45 -1.69 30.25
C ALA A 148 -5.67 -3.10 30.78
N ILE A 149 -6.87 -3.66 30.60
CA ILE A 149 -7.24 -5.01 31.03
C ILE A 149 -7.25 -5.96 29.83
N ARG A 150 -6.66 -7.11 30.01
CA ARG A 150 -6.72 -8.22 29.05
C ARG A 150 -7.92 -9.09 29.39
N TYR A 151 -8.90 -9.14 28.50
CA TYR A 151 -10.11 -9.97 28.64
C TYR A 151 -9.86 -11.33 27.98
N LEU A 152 -9.33 -12.30 28.77
CA LEU A 152 -9.07 -13.66 28.30
C LEU A 152 -10.34 -14.53 28.43
N ALA A 153 -10.30 -15.76 27.93
CA ALA A 153 -11.48 -16.63 27.89
C ALA A 153 -11.94 -17.09 29.29
N ASP A 154 -11.00 -17.32 30.20
CA ASP A 154 -11.19 -17.92 31.52
C ASP A 154 -11.06 -16.90 32.67
N HIS A 155 -10.39 -15.78 32.44
CA HIS A 155 -10.19 -14.72 33.42
C HIS A 155 -9.94 -13.38 32.74
N ASP A 156 -9.98 -12.30 33.52
CA ASP A 156 -9.51 -10.98 33.13
C ASP A 156 -8.15 -10.73 33.79
N GLU A 157 -7.22 -10.10 33.08
CA GLU A 157 -5.85 -9.93 33.56
C GLU A 157 -5.44 -8.46 33.54
N PHE A 158 -5.01 -7.94 34.68
CA PHE A 158 -4.24 -6.70 34.77
C PHE A 158 -2.76 -7.07 34.84
N TYR A 159 -2.07 -6.94 33.69
CA TYR A 159 -0.64 -7.25 33.56
C TYR A 159 0.11 -5.96 33.28
N TRP A 160 0.82 -5.45 34.29
CA TRP A 160 1.37 -4.10 34.27
C TRP A 160 2.82 -4.06 34.72
N ASN A 161 3.66 -3.36 33.92
CA ASN A 161 5.03 -3.04 34.27
C ASN A 161 5.03 -1.76 35.11
N VAL A 162 5.21 -1.88 36.41
CA VAL A 162 5.06 -0.81 37.41
C VAL A 162 6.07 0.30 37.19
N THR A 163 7.35 -0.02 37.31
CA THR A 163 8.44 0.96 37.25
C THR A 163 8.87 1.25 35.81
N GLY A 164 8.83 0.23 34.95
CA GLY A 164 9.48 0.23 33.64
C GLY A 164 10.93 -0.23 33.71
N ASN A 165 11.45 -0.65 32.56
CA ASN A 165 12.82 -1.18 32.42
C ASN A 165 13.78 -0.23 31.68
N ASP A 166 13.37 1.00 31.37
CA ASP A 166 14.20 1.93 30.59
C ASP A 166 14.87 3.02 31.45
N TRP A 167 14.79 2.93 32.79
CA TRP A 167 15.50 3.81 33.69
C TRP A 167 17.01 3.54 33.63
N LYS A 168 17.79 4.62 33.46
CA LYS A 168 19.27 4.54 33.41
C LYS A 168 19.93 4.55 34.79
N VAL A 169 19.12 4.72 35.82
CA VAL A 169 19.53 4.82 37.23
C VAL A 169 18.89 3.72 38.03
N PRO A 170 19.44 3.34 39.20
CA PRO A 170 18.82 2.38 40.07
C PRO A 170 17.55 2.96 40.72
N ILE A 171 16.67 2.06 41.13
CA ILE A 171 15.52 2.31 41.98
C ILE A 171 15.77 1.57 43.29
N ASP A 172 15.88 2.32 44.40
CA ASP A 172 16.31 1.69 45.68
C ASP A 172 15.17 0.89 46.29
N GLU A 173 13.94 1.40 46.28
CA GLU A 173 12.74 0.70 46.70
C GLU A 173 11.64 0.83 45.66
N ALA A 174 10.89 -0.25 45.40
CA ALA A 174 9.79 -0.25 44.43
C ALA A 174 8.60 -1.05 44.95
N GLY A 175 7.40 -0.42 44.92
CA GLY A 175 6.16 -1.01 45.40
C GLY A 175 4.98 -0.78 44.46
N ALA A 176 3.91 -1.54 44.67
CA ALA A 176 2.64 -1.33 43.98
C ALA A 176 1.47 -1.78 44.84
N VAL A 177 0.39 -1.03 44.79
CA VAL A 177 -0.89 -1.40 45.42
C VAL A 177 -1.96 -1.44 44.35
N VAL A 178 -2.68 -2.56 44.22
CA VAL A 178 -3.78 -2.72 43.27
C VAL A 178 -5.08 -2.87 44.05
N SER A 179 -5.97 -1.92 43.90
CA SER A 179 -7.33 -1.94 44.44
C SER A 179 -8.33 -2.39 43.40
N LEU A 180 -9.00 -3.49 43.64
CA LEU A 180 -9.99 -4.12 42.76
C LEU A 180 -11.42 -3.85 43.30
N PRO A 181 -12.46 -4.03 42.45
CA PRO A 181 -13.83 -4.07 42.93
C PRO A 181 -14.02 -5.10 44.05
N ALA A 182 -14.81 -4.77 45.05
CA ALA A 182 -15.01 -5.61 46.25
C ALA A 182 -15.45 -7.06 45.94
N ALA A 183 -16.12 -7.27 44.80
CA ALA A 183 -16.54 -8.58 44.34
C ALA A 183 -15.36 -9.52 44.00
N ALA A 184 -14.16 -9.00 43.82
CA ALA A 184 -12.96 -9.81 43.52
C ALA A 184 -12.36 -10.46 44.76
N ALA A 185 -12.73 -10.03 45.95
CA ALA A 185 -12.16 -10.50 47.20
C ALA A 185 -12.23 -12.02 47.36
N GLY A 186 -11.08 -12.64 47.76
CA GLY A 186 -10.95 -14.07 47.94
C GLY A 186 -10.81 -14.91 46.68
N GLN A 187 -10.80 -14.31 45.50
CA GLN A 187 -10.69 -15.03 44.22
C GLN A 187 -9.53 -14.53 43.34
N ILE A 188 -8.72 -13.61 43.86
CA ILE A 188 -7.60 -12.98 43.17
C ILE A 188 -6.41 -13.96 43.14
N ARG A 189 -5.74 -14.03 41.98
CA ARG A 189 -4.40 -14.68 41.87
C ARG A 189 -3.43 -13.63 41.38
N VAL A 190 -2.18 -13.74 41.84
CA VAL A 190 -1.16 -12.73 41.56
C VAL A 190 0.14 -13.37 41.12
N GLN A 191 0.92 -12.61 40.38
CA GLN A 191 2.26 -12.97 39.96
C GLN A 191 3.11 -11.69 39.84
N ASP A 192 4.38 -11.81 40.14
CA ASP A 192 5.34 -10.71 39.97
C ASP A 192 6.54 -11.16 39.15
N TYR A 193 7.20 -10.20 38.53
CA TYR A 193 8.46 -10.41 37.82
C TYR A 193 9.38 -9.21 38.07
N THR A 194 10.66 -9.51 38.38
CA THR A 194 11.68 -8.49 38.64
C THR A 194 12.87 -8.64 37.72
N GLY A 195 13.67 -7.57 37.59
CA GLY A 195 14.92 -7.58 36.83
C GLY A 195 14.86 -6.94 35.45
N ALA A 196 15.84 -7.26 34.63
CA ALA A 196 15.96 -6.73 33.27
C ALA A 196 14.83 -7.23 32.37
N TYR A 197 14.59 -6.53 31.25
CA TYR A 197 13.60 -6.94 30.25
C TYR A 197 13.80 -8.42 29.85
N GLY A 198 12.75 -9.22 29.96
CA GLY A 198 12.76 -10.65 29.67
C GLY A 198 13.12 -11.55 30.86
N SER A 199 13.44 -11.00 32.04
CA SER A 199 13.67 -11.76 33.25
C SER A 199 12.39 -12.41 33.77
N SER A 200 12.48 -13.66 34.23
CA SER A 200 11.43 -14.40 34.92
C SER A 200 11.66 -14.50 36.44
N GLN A 201 12.58 -13.73 37.01
CA GLN A 201 12.81 -13.67 38.43
C GLN A 201 11.58 -13.12 39.17
N GLN A 202 11.33 -13.66 40.38
CA GLN A 202 10.20 -13.31 41.24
C GLN A 202 10.73 -12.86 42.61
N ASP A 203 11.44 -11.72 42.63
CA ASP A 203 12.05 -11.15 43.82
C ASP A 203 11.19 -10.02 44.40
N ALA A 204 9.88 -10.24 44.46
CA ALA A 204 8.95 -9.37 45.18
C ALA A 204 8.11 -10.17 46.18
N THR A 205 7.72 -9.57 47.27
CA THR A 205 6.69 -10.09 48.18
C THR A 205 5.34 -9.57 47.75
N ASN A 206 4.29 -10.38 47.88
CA ASN A 206 2.91 -9.95 47.63
C ASN A 206 2.01 -10.30 48.82
N GLN A 207 1.05 -9.45 49.09
CA GLN A 207 0.05 -9.64 50.15
C GLN A 207 -1.33 -9.27 49.57
N ILE A 208 -2.29 -10.19 49.79
CA ILE A 208 -3.69 -9.96 49.39
C ILE A 208 -4.48 -9.69 50.65
N ASP A 209 -5.12 -8.51 50.71
CA ASP A 209 -6.02 -8.12 51.78
C ASP A 209 -7.38 -7.72 51.22
N GLY A 210 -8.35 -8.63 51.31
CA GLY A 210 -9.67 -8.45 50.69
C GLY A 210 -9.61 -8.32 49.19
N SER A 211 -9.90 -7.13 48.68
CA SER A 211 -9.81 -6.77 47.25
C SER A 211 -8.57 -5.95 46.91
N ASN A 212 -7.64 -5.75 47.87
CA ASN A 212 -6.40 -5.03 47.67
C ASN A 212 -5.24 -6.02 47.56
N VAL A 213 -4.30 -5.73 46.70
CA VAL A 213 -3.05 -6.50 46.55
C VAL A 213 -1.89 -5.55 46.63
N THR A 214 -0.96 -5.85 47.54
CA THR A 214 0.30 -5.10 47.71
C THR A 214 1.45 -5.92 47.16
N PHE A 215 2.34 -5.31 46.42
CA PHE A 215 3.60 -5.88 45.92
C PHE A 215 4.75 -5.00 46.40
N GLN A 216 5.84 -5.62 46.86
CA GLN A 216 7.03 -4.91 47.30
C GLN A 216 8.27 -5.66 46.80
N ALA A 217 9.12 -4.99 46.00
CA ALA A 217 10.42 -5.57 45.61
C ALA A 217 11.28 -5.81 46.84
N THR A 218 11.93 -6.97 46.92
CA THR A 218 12.76 -7.37 48.09
C THR A 218 14.16 -6.79 48.03
N HIS A 219 14.60 -6.32 46.87
CA HIS A 219 15.92 -5.74 46.64
C HIS A 219 15.80 -4.52 45.73
N SER A 220 16.81 -3.65 45.79
CA SER A 220 16.91 -2.53 44.84
C SER A 220 16.96 -3.02 43.38
N LEU A 221 16.33 -2.29 42.49
CA LEU A 221 16.32 -2.58 41.06
C LEU A 221 17.50 -1.87 40.38
N PRO A 222 18.47 -2.62 39.83
CA PRO A 222 19.59 -2.01 39.09
C PRO A 222 19.11 -1.22 37.88
N PRO A 223 19.96 -0.35 37.33
CA PRO A 223 19.63 0.33 36.07
C PRO A 223 19.12 -0.63 34.98
N ARG A 224 18.07 -0.25 34.28
CA ARG A 224 17.39 -1.06 33.25
C ARG A 224 16.70 -2.33 33.76
N SER A 225 16.36 -2.34 35.04
CA SER A 225 15.54 -3.38 35.66
C SER A 225 14.24 -2.78 36.17
N GLY A 226 13.20 -3.60 36.25
CA GLY A 226 11.87 -3.14 36.66
C GLY A 226 11.10 -4.20 37.45
N LEU A 227 9.98 -3.77 38.03
CA LEU A 227 8.93 -4.57 38.66
C LEU A 227 7.73 -4.66 37.75
N THR A 228 7.30 -5.87 37.39
CA THR A 228 6.09 -6.15 36.62
C THR A 228 5.16 -7.00 37.46
N ILE A 229 3.88 -6.65 37.50
CA ILE A 229 2.85 -7.34 38.27
C ILE A 229 1.77 -7.92 37.36
N GLY A 230 1.25 -9.08 37.72
CA GLY A 230 0.08 -9.72 37.11
C GLY A 230 -1.00 -9.95 38.17
N VAL A 231 -2.21 -9.50 37.90
CA VAL A 231 -3.37 -9.72 38.77
C VAL A 231 -4.47 -10.35 37.92
N TRP A 232 -4.86 -11.57 38.27
CA TRP A 232 -5.92 -12.31 37.59
C TRP A 232 -7.24 -12.13 38.33
N ILE A 233 -8.24 -11.71 37.59
CA ILE A 233 -9.58 -11.33 38.08
C ILE A 233 -10.58 -12.33 37.47
N PRO A 234 -11.43 -12.98 38.26
CA PRO A 234 -12.45 -13.89 37.74
C PRO A 234 -13.41 -13.17 36.78
N LYS A 235 -13.90 -13.91 35.78
CA LYS A 235 -14.91 -13.40 34.84
C LYS A 235 -16.19 -12.95 35.54
N GLY A 236 -16.79 -11.89 34.99
CA GLY A 236 -18.05 -11.34 35.47
C GLY A 236 -17.91 -10.28 36.56
N ILE A 237 -16.69 -9.97 37.02
CA ILE A 237 -16.41 -8.87 37.95
C ILE A 237 -16.26 -7.57 37.16
N LEU A 238 -15.48 -7.60 36.08
CA LEU A 238 -15.33 -6.44 35.20
C LEU A 238 -16.30 -6.49 34.02
N HIS A 239 -16.79 -5.36 33.60
CA HIS A 239 -17.63 -5.23 32.42
C HIS A 239 -16.74 -5.14 31.17
N GLU A 240 -16.80 -6.15 30.32
CA GLU A 240 -16.08 -6.12 29.05
C GLU A 240 -16.56 -4.98 28.16
N PRO A 241 -15.66 -4.24 27.51
CA PRO A 241 -16.02 -3.21 26.55
C PRO A 241 -16.87 -3.78 25.41
N SER A 242 -17.86 -3.04 24.96
CA SER A 242 -18.72 -3.45 23.86
C SER A 242 -17.90 -3.75 22.60
N ALA A 243 -18.40 -4.61 21.71
CA ALA A 243 -17.75 -4.92 20.43
C ALA A 243 -17.48 -3.65 19.61
N LEU A 244 -18.38 -2.66 19.67
CA LEU A 244 -18.22 -1.38 19.00
C LEU A 244 -17.06 -0.57 19.61
N THR A 245 -16.93 -0.52 20.93
CA THR A 245 -15.82 0.15 21.63
C THR A 245 -14.49 -0.49 21.26
N ARG A 246 -14.42 -1.82 21.31
CA ARG A 246 -13.22 -2.59 20.89
C ARG A 246 -12.86 -2.34 19.43
N PHE A 247 -13.85 -2.26 18.54
CA PHE A 247 -13.63 -1.93 17.14
C PHE A 247 -13.02 -0.54 16.95
N PHE A 248 -13.52 0.48 17.66
CA PHE A 248 -12.94 1.83 17.59
C PHE A 248 -11.53 1.90 18.20
N TRP A 249 -11.27 1.16 19.27
CA TRP A 249 -9.92 1.05 19.83
C TRP A 249 -8.96 0.39 18.83
N PHE A 250 -9.40 -0.70 18.18
CA PHE A 250 -8.63 -1.36 17.13
C PHE A 250 -8.31 -0.39 15.97
N LEU A 251 -9.27 0.36 15.47
CA LEU A 251 -9.03 1.36 14.40
C LEU A 251 -8.04 2.45 14.81
N ARG A 252 -8.10 2.91 16.05
CA ARG A 252 -7.16 3.91 16.57
C ARG A 252 -5.74 3.36 16.75
N GLY A 253 -5.61 2.09 17.09
CA GLY A 253 -4.32 1.39 17.16
C GLY A 253 -3.77 1.03 15.77
N ASN A 254 -4.65 0.78 14.81
CA ASN A 254 -4.31 0.24 13.49
C ASN A 254 -4.85 1.14 12.36
N PRO A 255 -4.33 2.36 12.20
CA PRO A 255 -4.88 3.33 11.24
C PRO A 255 -4.79 2.86 9.78
N GLY A 256 -3.92 1.89 9.46
CA GLY A 256 -3.85 1.22 8.16
C GLY A 256 -5.16 0.58 7.73
N ALA A 257 -6.02 0.17 8.68
CA ALA A 257 -7.34 -0.38 8.40
C ALA A 257 -8.32 0.64 7.77
N LEU A 258 -8.05 1.94 7.90
CA LEU A 258 -8.88 3.00 7.30
C LEU A 258 -8.48 3.33 5.86
N LEU A 259 -7.33 2.83 5.36
CA LEU A 259 -6.87 3.09 3.99
C LEU A 259 -7.88 2.65 2.93
N PRO A 260 -8.51 1.45 2.99
CA PRO A 260 -9.52 1.05 2.01
C PRO A 260 -10.74 1.97 1.98
N VAL A 261 -11.18 2.43 3.13
CA VAL A 261 -12.34 3.34 3.24
C VAL A 261 -12.00 4.67 2.57
N TRP A 262 -10.82 5.22 2.85
CA TRP A 262 -10.35 6.46 2.24
C TRP A 262 -10.16 6.29 0.72
N ALA A 263 -9.55 5.19 0.28
CA ALA A 263 -9.40 4.86 -1.13
C ALA A 263 -10.76 4.78 -1.85
N PHE A 264 -11.74 4.12 -1.22
CA PHE A 264 -13.10 4.04 -1.76
C PHE A 264 -13.75 5.42 -1.90
N VAL A 265 -13.68 6.26 -0.87
CA VAL A 265 -14.27 7.62 -0.89
C VAL A 265 -13.67 8.46 -2.01
N VAL A 266 -12.34 8.43 -2.16
CA VAL A 266 -11.64 9.19 -3.21
C VAL A 266 -12.02 8.67 -4.60
N MET A 267 -11.92 7.36 -4.81
CA MET A 267 -12.17 6.76 -6.13
C MET A 267 -13.63 6.82 -6.52
N PHE A 268 -14.55 6.62 -5.58
CA PHE A 268 -15.99 6.79 -5.80
C PHE A 268 -16.32 8.25 -6.14
N GLY A 269 -15.72 9.23 -5.45
CA GLY A 269 -15.88 10.65 -5.75
C GLY A 269 -15.41 10.99 -7.16
N LEU A 270 -14.23 10.51 -7.58
CA LEU A 270 -13.71 10.70 -8.92
C LEU A 270 -14.62 10.08 -9.98
N TRP A 271 -15.07 8.83 -9.74
CA TRP A 271 -16.01 8.17 -10.63
C TRP A 271 -17.35 8.91 -10.72
N TYR A 272 -17.90 9.34 -9.60
CA TYR A 272 -19.19 10.04 -9.58
C TYR A 272 -19.16 11.38 -10.33
N TRP A 273 -18.04 12.13 -10.21
CA TRP A 273 -17.93 13.46 -10.84
C TRP A 273 -17.41 13.41 -12.28
N LYS A 274 -16.60 12.45 -12.64
CA LYS A 274 -15.90 12.40 -13.93
C LYS A 274 -16.11 11.11 -14.71
N GLY A 275 -16.30 9.96 -14.02
CA GLY A 275 -16.31 8.64 -14.63
C GLY A 275 -17.70 8.08 -14.97
N ARG A 276 -18.78 8.86 -14.78
CA ARG A 276 -20.13 8.42 -15.19
C ARG A 276 -20.37 8.68 -16.65
N ASP A 277 -20.79 7.63 -17.39
CA ASP A 277 -21.30 7.78 -18.74
C ASP A 277 -22.54 8.67 -18.75
N ALA A 278 -22.62 9.54 -19.75
CA ALA A 278 -23.85 10.29 -20.02
C ALA A 278 -24.96 9.34 -20.50
N GLU A 279 -26.19 9.60 -20.09
CA GLU A 279 -27.33 8.81 -20.53
C GLU A 279 -27.58 9.03 -22.03
N SER A 280 -27.68 7.95 -22.80
CA SER A 280 -27.97 8.01 -24.23
C SER A 280 -29.42 8.45 -24.52
N GLY A 281 -30.34 8.13 -23.60
CA GLY A 281 -31.79 8.29 -23.82
C GLY A 281 -32.37 7.35 -24.89
N LEU A 282 -31.57 6.40 -25.40
CA LEU A 282 -31.95 5.48 -26.47
C LEU A 282 -31.85 4.04 -26.02
N SER A 283 -32.76 3.17 -26.44
CA SER A 283 -32.64 1.73 -26.35
C SER A 283 -31.88 1.16 -27.54
N VAL A 284 -31.18 0.03 -27.34
CA VAL A 284 -30.50 -0.67 -28.43
C VAL A 284 -31.56 -1.27 -29.36
N ALA A 285 -31.55 -0.83 -30.62
CA ALA A 285 -32.39 -1.37 -31.69
C ALA A 285 -31.49 -1.79 -32.87
N PRO A 286 -31.81 -2.88 -33.60
CA PRO A 286 -31.01 -3.30 -34.76
C PRO A 286 -30.84 -2.18 -35.80
N MET A 287 -29.57 -1.91 -36.15
CA MET A 287 -29.19 -0.91 -37.17
C MET A 287 -28.63 -1.64 -38.39
N TYR A 288 -29.08 -1.26 -39.57
CA TYR A 288 -28.73 -1.97 -40.82
C TYR A 288 -27.57 -1.34 -41.58
N GLU A 289 -27.03 -0.25 -41.08
CA GLU A 289 -25.89 0.45 -41.64
C GLU A 289 -24.81 0.61 -40.59
N ALA A 290 -23.55 0.61 -41.03
CA ALA A 290 -22.42 0.90 -40.17
C ALA A 290 -22.55 2.34 -39.60
N PRO A 291 -22.08 2.56 -38.36
CA PRO A 291 -22.09 3.90 -37.77
C PRO A 291 -21.33 4.90 -38.65
N LYS A 292 -22.02 5.99 -39.04
CA LYS A 292 -21.47 6.98 -39.98
C LYS A 292 -20.22 7.65 -39.37
N GLY A 293 -19.15 7.67 -40.18
CA GLY A 293 -17.92 8.39 -39.84
C GLY A 293 -17.03 7.71 -38.80
N LEU A 294 -17.30 6.45 -38.48
CA LEU A 294 -16.42 5.62 -37.65
C LEU A 294 -15.76 4.54 -38.50
N THR A 295 -14.46 4.32 -38.29
CA THR A 295 -13.77 3.12 -38.79
C THR A 295 -14.15 1.91 -37.97
N PRO A 296 -13.91 0.68 -38.44
CA PRO A 296 -14.15 -0.54 -37.66
C PRO A 296 -13.43 -0.54 -36.30
N ALA A 297 -12.16 -0.11 -36.25
CA ALA A 297 -11.39 0.00 -35.01
C ALA A 297 -12.00 1.01 -34.03
N GLU A 298 -12.41 2.19 -34.51
CA GLU A 298 -13.08 3.20 -33.68
C GLU A 298 -14.40 2.69 -33.12
N ALA A 299 -15.17 1.97 -33.93
CA ALA A 299 -16.46 1.42 -33.52
C ALA A 299 -16.31 0.28 -32.50
N GLY A 300 -15.31 -0.58 -32.64
CA GLY A 300 -14.94 -1.63 -31.68
C GLY A 300 -14.53 -1.02 -30.34
N THR A 301 -13.59 -0.08 -30.38
CA THR A 301 -13.09 0.64 -29.20
C THR A 301 -14.22 1.36 -28.45
N LEU A 302 -15.18 1.97 -29.16
CA LEU A 302 -16.31 2.67 -28.52
C LEU A 302 -17.27 1.73 -27.78
N ILE A 303 -17.36 0.47 -28.18
CA ILE A 303 -18.17 -0.56 -27.49
C ILE A 303 -17.49 -1.02 -26.21
N THR A 304 -16.18 -1.31 -26.27
CA THR A 304 -15.42 -2.00 -25.20
C THR A 304 -14.71 -1.05 -24.25
N ASP A 305 -14.60 0.23 -24.59
CA ASP A 305 -13.80 1.25 -23.89
C ASP A 305 -12.31 0.89 -23.81
N ASN A 306 -11.87 -0.04 -24.64
CA ASN A 306 -10.49 -0.49 -24.72
C ASN A 306 -10.13 -0.79 -26.17
N ILE A 307 -8.89 -0.51 -26.55
CA ILE A 307 -8.40 -0.85 -27.88
C ILE A 307 -7.88 -2.29 -27.82
N GLU A 308 -8.68 -3.20 -28.34
CA GLU A 308 -8.36 -4.61 -28.39
C GLU A 308 -7.53 -4.94 -29.65
N SER A 309 -6.89 -6.10 -29.62
CA SER A 309 -6.09 -6.57 -30.76
C SER A 309 -6.91 -6.74 -32.03
N ARG A 310 -8.18 -7.13 -31.88
CA ARG A 310 -9.12 -7.26 -33.00
C ARG A 310 -9.45 -5.91 -33.66
N ASP A 311 -9.37 -4.80 -32.94
CA ASP A 311 -9.58 -3.47 -33.52
C ASP A 311 -8.45 -3.11 -34.49
N ILE A 312 -7.20 -3.45 -34.12
CA ILE A 312 -6.03 -3.22 -34.98
C ILE A 312 -6.05 -4.16 -36.18
N THR A 313 -6.39 -5.45 -35.99
CA THR A 313 -6.46 -6.40 -37.10
C THR A 313 -7.64 -6.11 -38.03
N SER A 314 -8.78 -5.62 -37.51
CA SER A 314 -9.91 -5.18 -38.31
C SER A 314 -9.55 -4.00 -39.23
N THR A 315 -8.61 -3.11 -38.82
CA THR A 315 -8.07 -2.06 -39.67
C THR A 315 -7.38 -2.62 -40.91
N LEU A 316 -6.60 -3.73 -40.76
CA LEU A 316 -5.96 -4.37 -41.92
C LEU A 316 -6.96 -4.95 -42.91
N ILE A 317 -8.02 -5.57 -42.39
CA ILE A 317 -9.07 -6.13 -43.24
C ILE A 317 -9.87 -5.01 -43.94
N ASP A 318 -10.15 -3.92 -43.24
CA ASP A 318 -10.82 -2.74 -43.84
C ASP A 318 -10.00 -2.11 -44.97
N LEU A 319 -8.68 -1.97 -44.75
CA LEU A 319 -7.75 -1.49 -45.77
C LEU A 319 -7.68 -2.44 -46.98
N ALA A 320 -7.78 -3.77 -46.74
CA ALA A 320 -7.80 -4.78 -47.80
C ALA A 320 -9.11 -4.68 -48.60
N VAL A 321 -10.26 -4.60 -47.94
CA VAL A 321 -11.58 -4.43 -48.58
C VAL A 321 -11.64 -3.15 -49.44
N ARG A 322 -11.03 -2.07 -48.95
CA ARG A 322 -10.94 -0.78 -49.71
C ARG A 322 -9.83 -0.78 -50.77
N GLY A 323 -9.12 -1.91 -50.97
CA GLY A 323 -8.13 -2.10 -52.02
C GLY A 323 -6.80 -1.38 -51.79
N TYR A 324 -6.41 -1.14 -50.54
CA TYR A 324 -5.06 -0.64 -50.18
C TYR A 324 -4.09 -1.76 -49.96
N LEU A 325 -4.58 -2.93 -49.48
CA LEU A 325 -3.79 -4.11 -49.18
C LEU A 325 -4.31 -5.36 -49.90
N LYS A 326 -3.44 -6.33 -50.12
CA LYS A 326 -3.81 -7.70 -50.46
C LYS A 326 -3.14 -8.64 -49.45
N ILE A 327 -3.93 -9.59 -48.94
CA ILE A 327 -3.47 -10.58 -47.96
C ILE A 327 -3.30 -11.90 -48.65
N ILE A 328 -2.10 -12.50 -48.57
CA ILE A 328 -1.75 -13.76 -49.23
C ILE A 328 -1.29 -14.74 -48.16
N GLU A 329 -2.03 -15.83 -47.97
CA GLU A 329 -1.64 -16.93 -47.08
C GLU A 329 -0.48 -17.70 -47.71
N HIS A 330 0.57 -17.91 -46.95
CA HIS A 330 1.77 -18.62 -47.38
C HIS A 330 2.18 -19.66 -46.37
N ASP A 331 2.38 -20.90 -46.82
CA ASP A 331 2.84 -22.00 -45.98
C ASP A 331 4.37 -21.96 -45.87
N GLN A 332 4.92 -21.60 -44.74
CA GLN A 332 6.34 -21.76 -44.45
C GLN A 332 6.63 -23.18 -43.94
N LYS A 333 7.38 -23.93 -44.71
CA LYS A 333 7.90 -25.24 -44.31
C LYS A 333 9.20 -25.04 -43.51
N VAL A 334 9.14 -25.23 -42.20
CA VAL A 334 10.33 -25.29 -41.34
C VAL A 334 10.53 -26.73 -40.88
N LEU A 335 11.47 -27.44 -41.55
CA LEU A 335 11.79 -28.86 -41.30
C LEU A 335 10.58 -29.80 -41.48
N VAL A 336 9.92 -30.21 -40.39
CA VAL A 336 8.81 -31.17 -40.39
C VAL A 336 7.47 -30.50 -40.05
N PHE A 337 7.49 -29.23 -39.60
CA PHE A 337 6.30 -28.48 -39.22
C PHE A 337 5.96 -27.40 -40.24
N SER A 338 4.70 -27.36 -40.69
CA SER A 338 4.15 -26.30 -41.52
C SER A 338 3.56 -25.22 -40.61
N HIS A 339 4.08 -24.00 -40.64
CA HIS A 339 3.51 -22.82 -40.00
C HIS A 339 2.91 -21.94 -41.10
N LYS A 340 1.67 -21.48 -40.86
CA LYS A 340 1.04 -20.49 -41.74
C LYS A 340 1.65 -19.12 -41.46
N ASP A 341 2.14 -18.47 -42.51
CA ASP A 341 2.53 -17.06 -42.50
C ASP A 341 1.70 -16.30 -43.52
N TYR A 342 1.67 -15.00 -43.44
CA TYR A 342 0.89 -14.16 -44.33
C TYR A 342 1.75 -13.07 -44.93
N ILE A 343 1.64 -12.89 -46.25
CA ILE A 343 2.29 -11.81 -47.00
C ILE A 343 1.24 -10.68 -47.13
N LEU A 344 1.61 -9.51 -46.69
CA LEU A 344 0.86 -8.28 -46.90
C LEU A 344 1.45 -7.57 -48.12
N ARG A 345 0.66 -7.38 -49.18
CA ARG A 345 1.07 -6.67 -50.38
C ARG A 345 0.38 -5.33 -50.48
N LEU A 346 1.14 -4.25 -50.59
CA LEU A 346 0.64 -2.93 -50.76
C LEU A 346 0.13 -2.73 -52.21
N LEU A 347 -1.09 -2.28 -52.41
CA LEU A 347 -1.69 -2.05 -53.73
C LEU A 347 -1.70 -0.58 -54.15
N LYS A 348 -1.79 0.36 -53.16
CA LYS A 348 -1.84 1.79 -53.41
C LYS A 348 -0.62 2.49 -52.81
N PRO A 349 0.12 3.26 -53.59
CA PRO A 349 1.29 3.97 -53.08
C PRO A 349 0.93 5.02 -52.05
N ARG A 350 1.90 5.45 -51.24
CA ARG A 350 1.72 6.41 -50.13
C ARG A 350 1.06 7.71 -50.54
N ALA A 351 1.22 8.15 -51.80
CA ALA A 351 0.58 9.33 -52.34
C ALA A 351 -0.99 9.26 -52.38
N GLU A 352 -1.54 8.05 -52.37
CA GLU A 352 -2.99 7.81 -52.42
C GLU A 352 -3.62 7.60 -51.02
N TRP A 353 -2.87 7.81 -49.95
CA TRP A 353 -3.35 7.60 -48.55
C TRP A 353 -4.06 8.82 -47.96
N ALA A 354 -4.18 9.92 -48.70
CA ALA A 354 -4.76 11.19 -48.21
C ALA A 354 -6.19 11.07 -47.66
N GLY A 355 -6.95 10.02 -48.03
CA GLY A 355 -8.32 9.77 -47.51
C GLY A 355 -8.41 8.79 -46.36
N LEU A 356 -7.25 8.31 -45.82
CA LEU A 356 -7.20 7.39 -44.72
C LEU A 356 -7.27 8.11 -43.37
N ALA A 357 -7.79 7.42 -42.34
CA ALA A 357 -7.72 7.89 -40.97
C ALA A 357 -6.27 7.84 -40.45
N ALA A 358 -5.94 8.68 -39.46
CA ALA A 358 -4.56 8.78 -38.94
C ALA A 358 -4.00 7.42 -38.47
N HIS A 359 -4.79 6.63 -37.76
CA HIS A 359 -4.37 5.29 -37.30
C HIS A 359 -4.18 4.28 -38.45
N GLU A 360 -4.92 4.44 -39.59
CA GLU A 360 -4.73 3.62 -40.77
C GLU A 360 -3.42 3.95 -41.46
N VAL A 361 -3.10 5.26 -41.60
CA VAL A 361 -1.83 5.73 -42.11
C VAL A 361 -0.67 5.28 -41.25
N GLU A 362 -0.80 5.40 -39.92
CA GLU A 362 0.22 4.96 -38.97
C GLU A 362 0.47 3.45 -39.07
N THR A 363 -0.62 2.66 -39.18
CA THR A 363 -0.53 1.20 -39.35
C THR A 363 0.21 0.84 -40.63
N LEU A 364 -0.17 1.42 -41.79
CA LEU A 364 0.51 1.17 -43.06
C LEU A 364 1.97 1.62 -43.07
N SER A 365 2.27 2.79 -42.45
CA SER A 365 3.62 3.33 -42.40
C SER A 365 4.58 2.47 -41.60
N ASN A 366 4.10 1.78 -40.57
CA ASN A 366 4.91 0.87 -39.76
C ASN A 366 5.02 -0.54 -40.34
N ILE A 367 4.04 -0.96 -41.17
CA ILE A 367 4.13 -2.23 -41.93
C ILE A 367 5.06 -2.05 -43.14
N PHE A 368 4.97 -0.92 -43.84
CA PHE A 368 5.77 -0.57 -45.04
C PHE A 368 6.62 0.69 -44.76
N PRO A 369 7.70 0.58 -43.99
CA PRO A 369 8.53 1.75 -43.64
C PRO A 369 9.31 2.32 -44.83
N GLU A 370 9.68 1.45 -45.79
CA GLU A 370 10.38 1.85 -46.98
C GLU A 370 9.38 2.22 -48.10
N VAL A 371 9.65 3.32 -48.78
CA VAL A 371 8.77 3.83 -49.88
C VAL A 371 8.66 2.86 -51.04
N THR A 372 9.67 1.99 -51.22
CA THR A 372 9.77 1.01 -52.30
C THR A 372 9.33 -0.40 -51.91
N ALA A 373 9.01 -0.64 -50.62
CA ALA A 373 8.60 -1.96 -50.17
C ALA A 373 7.11 -2.21 -50.53
N GLU A 374 6.88 -3.09 -51.50
CA GLU A 374 5.52 -3.48 -51.89
C GLU A 374 4.97 -4.68 -51.12
N GLU A 375 5.85 -5.49 -50.51
CA GLU A 375 5.46 -6.71 -49.77
C GLU A 375 6.21 -6.84 -48.45
N THR A 376 5.50 -7.35 -47.45
CA THR A 376 6.08 -7.71 -46.15
C THR A 376 5.39 -8.95 -45.58
N THR A 377 6.08 -9.74 -44.77
CA THR A 377 5.49 -10.91 -44.10
C THR A 377 5.12 -10.56 -42.64
N LEU A 378 4.09 -11.18 -42.08
CA LEU A 378 3.74 -11.00 -40.69
C LEU A 378 4.89 -11.43 -39.76
N SER A 379 5.57 -12.51 -40.09
CA SER A 379 6.73 -13.00 -39.30
C SER A 379 7.85 -11.97 -39.24
N SER A 380 8.08 -11.16 -40.30
CA SER A 380 9.11 -10.11 -40.33
C SER A 380 8.79 -8.92 -39.42
N LEU A 381 7.54 -8.75 -39.04
CA LEU A 381 7.06 -7.70 -38.10
C LEU A 381 7.25 -8.10 -36.65
N LYS A 382 7.49 -9.38 -36.35
CA LYS A 382 7.76 -9.89 -34.99
C LYS A 382 8.98 -9.19 -34.39
N ASN A 383 8.85 -8.79 -33.11
CA ASN A 383 9.86 -8.01 -32.36
C ASN A 383 10.16 -6.59 -32.92
N ARG A 384 9.32 -6.08 -33.79
CA ARG A 384 9.48 -4.76 -34.42
C ARG A 384 8.21 -3.91 -34.33
N PHE A 385 7.06 -4.47 -34.67
CA PHE A 385 5.81 -3.73 -34.76
C PHE A 385 5.24 -3.30 -33.38
N TYR A 386 5.61 -3.99 -32.29
CA TYR A 386 5.15 -3.64 -30.93
C TYR A 386 5.45 -2.19 -30.54
N ILE A 387 6.48 -1.58 -31.14
CA ILE A 387 6.88 -0.17 -30.92
C ILE A 387 5.83 0.79 -31.47
N ALA A 388 5.12 0.40 -32.54
CA ALA A 388 4.08 1.21 -33.18
C ALA A 388 2.71 1.11 -32.51
N LEU A 389 2.48 0.07 -31.70
CA LEU A 389 1.16 -0.15 -31.06
C LEU A 389 0.70 1.03 -30.18
N PRO A 390 1.56 1.66 -29.35
CA PRO A 390 1.16 2.83 -28.58
C PRO A 390 0.72 4.00 -29.46
N SER A 391 1.44 4.29 -30.57
CA SER A 391 1.10 5.36 -31.51
C SER A 391 -0.23 5.08 -32.21
N ILE A 392 -0.42 3.86 -32.73
CA ILE A 392 -1.69 3.46 -33.36
C ILE A 392 -2.87 3.61 -32.39
N ARG A 393 -2.71 3.19 -31.13
CA ARG A 393 -3.72 3.34 -30.09
C ARG A 393 -4.03 4.81 -29.79
N GLN A 394 -2.99 5.64 -29.73
CA GLN A 394 -3.14 7.07 -29.52
C GLN A 394 -3.92 7.73 -30.68
N GLU A 395 -3.67 7.35 -31.94
CA GLU A 395 -4.40 7.88 -33.08
C GLU A 395 -5.88 7.46 -33.11
N ILE A 396 -6.19 6.18 -32.78
CA ILE A 396 -7.59 5.73 -32.64
C ILE A 396 -8.31 6.55 -31.56
N MET A 397 -7.68 6.72 -30.41
CA MET A 397 -8.26 7.45 -29.30
C MET A 397 -8.38 8.95 -29.60
N GLY A 398 -7.37 9.53 -30.26
CA GLY A 398 -7.37 10.90 -30.75
C GLY A 398 -8.52 11.17 -31.72
N ALA A 399 -8.80 10.23 -32.62
CA ALA A 399 -9.94 10.34 -33.56
C ALA A 399 -11.29 10.29 -32.82
N LEU A 400 -11.45 9.42 -31.82
CA LEU A 400 -12.67 9.35 -31.01
C LEU A 400 -12.89 10.62 -30.16
N LYS A 401 -11.80 11.20 -29.61
CA LYS A 401 -11.84 12.51 -28.94
C LYS A 401 -12.21 13.64 -29.89
N ALA A 402 -11.60 13.73 -31.07
CA ALA A 402 -11.87 14.75 -32.04
C ALA A 402 -13.33 14.73 -32.52
N LYS A 403 -13.99 13.56 -32.46
CA LYS A 403 -15.43 13.38 -32.76
C LYS A 403 -16.34 13.67 -31.56
N ASP A 404 -15.78 14.14 -30.41
CA ASP A 404 -16.50 14.45 -29.17
C ASP A 404 -17.29 13.24 -28.62
N LEU A 405 -16.67 12.03 -28.63
CA LEU A 405 -17.31 10.81 -28.14
C LEU A 405 -16.97 10.49 -26.70
N TYR A 406 -15.83 10.96 -26.17
CA TYR A 406 -15.40 10.79 -24.79
C TYR A 406 -15.31 12.14 -24.06
N SER A 407 -15.83 12.18 -22.84
CA SER A 407 -15.59 13.26 -21.88
C SER A 407 -14.31 13.00 -21.07
N VAL A 408 -14.09 11.74 -20.72
CA VAL A 408 -12.84 11.22 -20.16
C VAL A 408 -12.50 9.97 -20.94
N ASP A 409 -11.47 10.05 -21.75
CA ASP A 409 -11.00 8.90 -22.51
C ASP A 409 -10.21 7.93 -21.60
N PRO A 410 -10.05 6.66 -21.99
CA PRO A 410 -9.35 5.66 -21.19
C PRO A 410 -7.91 6.03 -20.80
N GLU A 411 -7.19 6.80 -21.63
CA GLU A 411 -5.84 7.25 -21.32
C GLU A 411 -5.85 8.33 -20.23
N SER A 412 -6.75 9.31 -20.35
CA SER A 412 -6.98 10.33 -19.31
C SER A 412 -7.53 9.73 -18.01
N ALA A 413 -8.31 8.63 -18.09
CA ALA A 413 -8.80 7.89 -16.95
C ALA A 413 -7.65 7.29 -16.12
N HIS A 414 -6.59 6.78 -16.76
CA HIS A 414 -5.38 6.35 -16.06
C HIS A 414 -4.70 7.52 -15.33
N GLY A 415 -4.61 8.69 -15.96
CA GLY A 415 -4.11 9.90 -15.31
C GLY A 415 -4.93 10.30 -14.09
N LEU A 416 -6.26 10.24 -14.18
CA LEU A 416 -7.17 10.49 -13.04
C LEU A 416 -6.99 9.46 -11.92
N ALA A 417 -6.78 8.18 -12.26
CA ALA A 417 -6.49 7.15 -11.26
C ALA A 417 -5.17 7.44 -10.53
N VAL A 418 -4.12 7.89 -11.24
CA VAL A 418 -2.85 8.32 -10.62
C VAL A 418 -3.08 9.50 -9.69
N VAL A 419 -3.87 10.51 -10.10
CA VAL A 419 -4.24 11.63 -9.21
C VAL A 419 -4.98 11.11 -7.98
N GLY A 420 -5.91 10.16 -8.15
CA GLY A 420 -6.59 9.49 -7.04
C GLY A 420 -5.60 8.83 -6.06
N VAL A 421 -4.61 8.10 -6.57
CA VAL A 421 -3.55 7.51 -5.74
C VAL A 421 -2.78 8.57 -4.97
N LEU A 422 -2.41 9.69 -5.61
CA LEU A 422 -1.71 10.79 -4.93
C LEU A 422 -2.57 11.40 -3.82
N VAL A 423 -3.88 11.63 -4.07
CA VAL A 423 -4.83 12.12 -3.05
C VAL A 423 -5.00 11.14 -1.89
N ILE A 424 -4.86 9.83 -2.13
CA ILE A 424 -4.90 8.81 -1.09
C ILE A 424 -3.59 8.83 -0.28
N VAL A 425 -2.45 8.83 -0.94
CA VAL A 425 -1.13 8.60 -0.33
C VAL A 425 -0.58 9.83 0.37
N LEU A 426 -0.65 11.02 -0.24
CA LEU A 426 0.01 12.22 0.30
C LEU A 426 -0.49 12.64 1.68
N PRO A 427 -1.82 12.68 2.00
CA PRO A 427 -2.30 12.99 3.35
C PRO A 427 -1.84 11.97 4.38
N VAL A 428 -1.81 10.69 4.02
CA VAL A 428 -1.39 9.60 4.90
C VAL A 428 0.10 9.71 5.24
N LEU A 429 0.95 9.97 4.24
CA LEU A 429 2.38 10.23 4.44
C LEU A 429 2.61 11.47 5.31
N TRP A 430 1.86 12.55 5.07
CA TRP A 430 1.95 13.76 5.89
C TRP A 430 1.58 13.50 7.35
N LEU A 431 0.49 12.76 7.61
CA LEU A 431 0.10 12.36 8.97
C LEU A 431 1.16 11.47 9.64
N GLN A 432 1.77 10.55 8.89
CA GLN A 432 2.88 9.73 9.36
C GLN A 432 4.12 10.57 9.69
N MET A 433 4.51 11.51 8.81
CA MET A 433 5.68 12.38 9.03
C MET A 433 5.49 13.33 10.22
N THR A 434 4.28 13.82 10.45
CA THR A 434 3.96 14.66 11.62
C THR A 434 3.81 13.85 12.91
N GLY A 435 3.96 12.53 12.87
CA GLY A 435 3.82 11.65 14.02
C GLY A 435 2.39 11.53 14.57
N ARG A 436 1.37 11.98 13.81
CA ARG A 436 -0.04 11.89 14.22
C ARG A 436 -0.60 10.47 14.12
N ILE A 437 -0.07 9.67 13.20
CA ILE A 437 -0.39 8.25 13.03
C ILE A 437 0.90 7.43 12.99
N SER A 438 0.81 6.15 13.36
CA SER A 438 1.91 5.17 13.29
C SER A 438 1.47 3.98 12.45
N LEU A 439 1.77 4.01 11.16
CA LEU A 439 1.37 2.95 10.22
C LEU A 439 2.24 1.70 10.36
N PHE A 440 3.54 1.89 10.62
CA PHE A 440 4.51 0.79 10.63
C PHE A 440 4.47 -0.08 11.89
N ASN A 441 3.72 0.35 12.92
CA ASN A 441 3.55 -0.44 14.14
C ASN A 441 2.58 -1.63 13.94
N SER A 442 1.79 -1.62 12.85
CA SER A 442 0.88 -2.71 12.46
C SER A 442 1.11 -3.14 11.02
N PRO A 443 2.23 -3.84 10.71
CA PRO A 443 2.63 -4.13 9.34
C PRO A 443 1.63 -5.01 8.59
N THR A 444 1.03 -6.01 9.23
CA THR A 444 0.01 -6.87 8.59
C THR A 444 -1.24 -6.10 8.20
N VAL A 445 -1.75 -5.24 9.09
CA VAL A 445 -2.93 -4.40 8.81
C VAL A 445 -2.61 -3.38 7.72
N LEU A 446 -1.40 -2.82 7.73
CA LEU A 446 -0.93 -1.91 6.68
C LEU A 446 -0.87 -2.59 5.31
N ILE A 447 -0.26 -3.78 5.24
CA ILE A 447 -0.16 -4.56 3.99
C ILE A 447 -1.55 -4.93 3.46
N ALA A 448 -2.43 -5.43 4.33
CA ALA A 448 -3.81 -5.75 3.98
C ALA A 448 -4.57 -4.51 3.50
N GLY A 449 -4.43 -3.38 4.22
CA GLY A 449 -5.03 -2.10 3.85
C GLY A 449 -4.56 -1.60 2.47
N ILE A 450 -3.26 -1.69 2.18
CA ILE A 450 -2.68 -1.33 0.87
C ILE A 450 -3.23 -2.26 -0.22
N ALA A 451 -3.25 -3.58 0.00
CA ALA A 451 -3.73 -4.55 -0.98
C ALA A 451 -5.20 -4.31 -1.36
N VAL A 452 -6.07 -4.10 -0.37
CA VAL A 452 -7.49 -3.80 -0.60
C VAL A 452 -7.66 -2.43 -1.28
N SER A 453 -6.88 -1.43 -0.88
CA SER A 453 -6.90 -0.10 -1.52
C SER A 453 -6.46 -0.17 -2.98
N ALA A 454 -5.41 -0.96 -3.29
CA ALA A 454 -4.95 -1.17 -4.66
C ALA A 454 -6.03 -1.86 -5.52
N LEU A 455 -6.73 -2.84 -4.96
CA LEU A 455 -7.87 -3.47 -5.64
C LEU A 455 -9.00 -2.47 -5.93
N ILE A 456 -9.34 -1.60 -4.96
CA ILE A 456 -10.33 -0.54 -5.15
C ILE A 456 -9.91 0.41 -6.27
N VAL A 457 -8.66 0.88 -6.25
CA VAL A 457 -8.12 1.78 -7.29
C VAL A 457 -8.15 1.09 -8.66
N TYR A 458 -7.79 -0.20 -8.74
CA TYR A 458 -7.85 -0.96 -9.98
C TYR A 458 -9.28 -1.07 -10.53
N LEU A 459 -10.24 -1.46 -9.69
CA LEU A 459 -11.65 -1.61 -10.10
C LEU A 459 -12.26 -0.29 -10.57
N PHE A 460 -12.10 0.77 -9.79
CA PHE A 460 -12.63 2.08 -10.18
C PHE A 460 -11.86 2.69 -11.35
N GLY A 461 -10.52 2.52 -11.39
CA GLY A 461 -9.67 3.03 -12.46
C GLY A 461 -10.09 2.53 -13.84
N HIS A 462 -10.53 1.26 -13.91
CA HIS A 462 -11.05 0.66 -15.13
C HIS A 462 -12.40 1.28 -15.59
N HIS A 463 -13.17 1.84 -14.65
CA HIS A 463 -14.49 2.44 -14.92
C HIS A 463 -14.48 3.99 -14.90
N LEU A 464 -13.31 4.63 -14.93
CA LEU A 464 -13.21 6.10 -14.96
C LEU A 464 -13.37 6.70 -16.36
N ALA A 465 -13.23 5.89 -17.43
CA ALA A 465 -13.52 6.35 -18.78
C ALA A 465 -15.01 6.65 -18.91
N ALA A 466 -15.32 7.83 -19.46
CA ALA A 466 -16.70 8.30 -19.56
C ALA A 466 -16.99 8.88 -20.94
N LYS A 467 -18.15 8.53 -21.49
CA LYS A 467 -18.63 9.01 -22.78
C LYS A 467 -19.43 10.30 -22.64
N THR A 468 -19.38 11.13 -23.68
CA THR A 468 -20.34 12.24 -23.85
C THR A 468 -21.74 11.71 -24.20
N VAL A 469 -22.75 12.56 -24.18
CA VAL A 469 -24.10 12.19 -24.68
C VAL A 469 -24.03 11.69 -26.12
N ARG A 470 -23.18 12.34 -26.95
CA ARG A 470 -22.96 11.94 -28.35
C ARG A 470 -22.30 10.56 -28.41
N GLY A 471 -21.26 10.32 -27.59
CA GLY A 471 -20.58 9.05 -27.49
C GLY A 471 -21.49 7.91 -27.03
N ALA A 472 -22.31 8.15 -26.00
CA ALA A 472 -23.28 7.18 -25.50
C ALA A 472 -24.32 6.81 -26.57
N ARG A 473 -24.83 7.80 -27.32
CA ARG A 473 -25.75 7.55 -28.47
C ARG A 473 -25.08 6.78 -29.61
N THR A 474 -23.87 7.17 -29.98
CA THR A 474 -23.09 6.48 -31.03
C THR A 474 -22.76 5.04 -30.60
N ARG A 475 -22.43 4.81 -29.34
CA ARG A 475 -22.24 3.44 -28.78
C ARG A 475 -23.52 2.59 -28.93
N VAL A 476 -24.70 3.16 -28.65
CA VAL A 476 -25.98 2.46 -28.86
C VAL A 476 -26.18 2.10 -30.32
N GLN A 477 -25.79 2.99 -31.27
CA GLN A 477 -25.83 2.68 -32.71
C GLN A 477 -24.86 1.55 -33.08
N CYS A 478 -23.62 1.57 -32.56
CA CYS A 478 -22.66 0.47 -32.75
C CYS A 478 -23.20 -0.88 -32.19
N LEU A 479 -23.81 -0.85 -31.02
CA LEU A 479 -24.45 -2.03 -30.43
C LEU A 479 -25.63 -2.52 -31.26
N GLY A 480 -26.45 -1.61 -31.79
CA GLY A 480 -27.54 -1.93 -32.71
C GLY A 480 -27.04 -2.56 -34.02
N PHE A 481 -25.91 -2.09 -34.55
CA PHE A 481 -25.29 -2.69 -35.74
C PHE A 481 -24.69 -4.06 -35.44
N LYS A 482 -24.06 -4.25 -34.28
CA LYS A 482 -23.62 -5.54 -33.80
C LYS A 482 -24.79 -6.53 -33.65
N GLU A 483 -25.91 -6.07 -33.07
CA GLU A 483 -27.13 -6.87 -32.89
C GLU A 483 -27.71 -7.33 -34.24
N PHE A 484 -27.73 -6.43 -35.24
CA PHE A 484 -28.12 -6.79 -36.59
C PHE A 484 -27.23 -7.91 -37.17
N MET A 485 -25.89 -7.75 -37.12
CA MET A 485 -24.95 -8.75 -37.63
C MET A 485 -25.08 -10.11 -36.93
N THR A 486 -25.48 -10.11 -35.66
CA THR A 486 -25.65 -11.35 -34.87
C THR A 486 -26.94 -12.08 -35.19
N ARG A 487 -28.02 -11.36 -35.56
CA ARG A 487 -29.36 -11.91 -35.68
C ARG A 487 -29.93 -11.91 -37.11
N VAL A 488 -29.18 -11.42 -38.10
CA VAL A 488 -29.67 -11.34 -39.45
C VAL A 488 -29.90 -12.74 -40.04
N ASP A 489 -31.08 -12.94 -40.67
CA ASP A 489 -31.42 -14.18 -41.36
C ASP A 489 -31.02 -14.10 -42.85
N GLY A 490 -30.74 -15.27 -43.44
CA GLY A 490 -30.32 -15.40 -44.85
C GLY A 490 -31.32 -14.82 -45.84
N ASP A 491 -32.63 -14.82 -45.55
CA ASP A 491 -33.62 -14.26 -46.44
C ASP A 491 -33.55 -12.73 -46.55
N ARG A 492 -33.17 -12.04 -45.48
CA ARG A 492 -32.94 -10.62 -45.50
C ARG A 492 -31.67 -10.27 -46.24
N ILE A 493 -30.64 -11.09 -46.13
CA ILE A 493 -29.37 -10.88 -46.82
C ILE A 493 -29.51 -10.94 -48.34
N LYS A 494 -30.38 -11.82 -48.85
CA LYS A 494 -30.68 -11.90 -50.29
C LYS A 494 -31.16 -10.59 -50.91
N THR A 495 -31.72 -9.69 -50.10
CA THR A 495 -32.16 -8.37 -50.53
C THR A 495 -31.10 -7.26 -50.44
N MET A 496 -29.93 -7.59 -49.88
CA MET A 496 -28.84 -6.65 -49.73
C MET A 496 -27.88 -6.67 -50.94
N PRO A 497 -27.10 -5.56 -51.17
CA PRO A 497 -26.04 -5.55 -52.19
C PRO A 497 -25.05 -6.68 -51.99
N SER A 498 -24.50 -7.22 -53.08
CA SER A 498 -23.58 -8.36 -53.06
C SER A 498 -22.25 -8.09 -52.34
N ASP A 499 -21.83 -6.82 -52.24
CA ASP A 499 -20.61 -6.38 -51.55
C ASP A 499 -20.81 -6.18 -50.05
N THR A 500 -22.02 -6.36 -49.51
CA THR A 500 -22.38 -6.12 -48.12
C THR A 500 -21.55 -7.03 -47.17
N PHE A 501 -21.29 -8.27 -47.58
CA PHE A 501 -20.47 -9.19 -46.79
C PHE A 501 -19.08 -8.62 -46.49
N GLU A 502 -18.36 -8.27 -47.56
CA GLU A 502 -16.99 -7.76 -47.47
C GLU A 502 -16.94 -6.40 -46.78
N LYS A 503 -17.86 -5.50 -47.12
CA LYS A 503 -17.94 -4.15 -46.56
C LYS A 503 -18.15 -4.14 -45.03
N PHE A 504 -18.91 -5.09 -44.51
CA PHE A 504 -19.20 -5.14 -43.07
C PHE A 504 -18.35 -6.13 -42.30
N LEU A 505 -17.58 -6.97 -42.97
CA LEU A 505 -16.66 -7.95 -42.33
C LEU A 505 -15.67 -7.29 -41.35
N PRO A 506 -15.00 -6.16 -41.66
CA PRO A 506 -14.11 -5.51 -40.70
C PRO A 506 -14.82 -5.11 -39.41
N TYR A 507 -16.06 -4.62 -39.48
CA TYR A 507 -16.88 -4.31 -38.30
C TYR A 507 -17.28 -5.58 -37.55
N ALA A 508 -17.66 -6.65 -38.26
CA ALA A 508 -17.97 -7.93 -37.62
C ALA A 508 -16.77 -8.47 -36.83
N MET A 509 -15.57 -8.32 -37.35
CA MET A 509 -14.32 -8.68 -36.66
C MET A 509 -14.04 -7.80 -35.46
N ALA A 510 -14.17 -6.47 -35.59
CA ALA A 510 -14.00 -5.54 -34.47
C ALA A 510 -15.01 -5.83 -33.34
N PHE A 511 -16.22 -6.25 -33.69
CA PHE A 511 -17.27 -6.59 -32.71
C PHE A 511 -17.21 -8.04 -32.20
N GLY A 512 -16.36 -8.91 -32.77
CA GLY A 512 -16.23 -10.32 -32.42
C GLY A 512 -17.46 -11.16 -32.81
N VAL A 513 -18.09 -10.85 -33.93
CA VAL A 513 -19.30 -11.54 -34.47
C VAL A 513 -19.12 -12.04 -35.90
N GLU A 514 -17.88 -12.10 -36.40
CA GLU A 514 -17.53 -12.47 -37.75
C GLU A 514 -18.03 -13.87 -38.16
N GLN A 515 -18.08 -14.80 -37.22
CA GLN A 515 -18.60 -16.15 -37.49
C GLN A 515 -20.12 -16.14 -37.71
N HIS A 516 -20.85 -15.37 -36.90
CA HIS A 516 -22.31 -15.23 -37.09
C HIS A 516 -22.60 -14.53 -38.41
N TRP A 517 -21.84 -13.47 -38.71
CA TRP A 517 -21.95 -12.74 -39.97
C TRP A 517 -21.68 -13.65 -41.17
N ALA A 518 -20.59 -14.41 -41.16
CA ALA A 518 -20.26 -15.35 -42.22
C ALA A 518 -21.31 -16.45 -42.42
N LYS A 519 -21.83 -17.01 -41.31
CA LYS A 519 -22.87 -18.03 -41.35
C LYS A 519 -24.15 -17.56 -42.05
N ALA A 520 -24.50 -16.30 -41.88
CA ALA A 520 -25.69 -15.72 -42.53
C ALA A 520 -25.56 -15.65 -44.07
N PHE A 521 -24.35 -15.62 -44.60
CA PHE A 521 -24.07 -15.61 -46.05
C PHE A 521 -23.76 -17.00 -46.62
N GLU A 522 -23.83 -18.05 -45.82
CA GLU A 522 -23.58 -19.42 -46.26
C GLU A 522 -24.49 -19.81 -47.43
N GLY A 523 -23.94 -20.30 -48.55
CA GLY A 523 -24.65 -20.65 -49.77
C GLY A 523 -25.10 -19.44 -50.65
N ILE A 524 -24.90 -18.20 -50.18
CA ILE A 524 -25.24 -16.99 -50.96
C ILE A 524 -24.02 -16.53 -51.77
N ILE A 525 -22.84 -16.41 -51.12
CA ILE A 525 -21.61 -16.01 -51.76
C ILE A 525 -20.83 -17.26 -52.14
N LYS A 526 -20.41 -17.33 -53.41
CA LYS A 526 -19.75 -18.52 -53.97
C LYS A 526 -18.26 -18.28 -54.28
N ASP A 527 -17.84 -17.06 -54.41
CA ASP A 527 -16.51 -16.66 -54.80
C ASP A 527 -15.74 -16.01 -53.64
N PRO A 528 -14.43 -16.31 -53.45
CA PRO A 528 -13.63 -15.63 -52.44
C PRO A 528 -13.37 -14.16 -52.75
N PRO A 529 -13.19 -13.31 -51.73
CA PRO A 529 -12.81 -11.93 -51.93
C PRO A 529 -11.50 -11.76 -52.71
N SER A 530 -11.46 -10.78 -53.65
CA SER A 530 -10.31 -10.57 -54.52
C SER A 530 -9.04 -10.09 -53.82
N TRP A 531 -9.19 -9.48 -52.65
CA TRP A 531 -8.12 -8.97 -51.79
C TRP A 531 -7.48 -10.03 -50.90
N TYR A 532 -8.00 -11.28 -50.91
CA TYR A 532 -7.48 -12.41 -50.14
C TYR A 532 -7.09 -13.56 -51.05
N VAL A 533 -5.92 -14.14 -50.83
CA VAL A 533 -5.45 -15.38 -51.53
C VAL A 533 -5.07 -16.41 -50.46
N GLY A 534 -5.91 -17.40 -50.29
CA GLY A 534 -5.68 -18.52 -49.37
C GLY A 534 -4.89 -19.65 -50.05
N ALA A 535 -3.95 -20.27 -49.33
CA ALA A 535 -3.17 -21.40 -49.82
C ALA A 535 -4.03 -22.63 -50.22
N GLY A 536 -5.29 -22.69 -49.71
CA GLY A 536 -6.23 -23.77 -49.99
C GLY A 536 -7.27 -23.46 -51.07
N TYR A 537 -7.25 -22.29 -51.73
CA TYR A 537 -8.24 -21.90 -52.74
C TYR A 537 -7.73 -22.15 -54.17
N GLY A 538 -7.70 -23.41 -54.57
CA GLY A 538 -7.37 -23.82 -55.95
C GLY A 538 -8.59 -24.35 -56.72
N PRO A 539 -8.48 -24.56 -58.04
CA PRO A 539 -9.58 -25.19 -58.83
C PRO A 539 -10.01 -26.52 -58.22
N GLY A 540 -11.29 -26.62 -57.80
CA GLY A 540 -11.85 -27.83 -57.21
C GLY A 540 -11.93 -27.88 -55.69
N ILE A 541 -11.52 -26.84 -54.95
CA ILE A 541 -11.63 -26.74 -53.49
C ILE A 541 -12.93 -26.00 -53.15
N PHE A 542 -13.70 -26.55 -52.21
CA PHE A 542 -14.95 -25.96 -51.75
C PHE A 542 -14.66 -24.71 -50.92
N TRP A 543 -15.13 -23.54 -51.35
CA TRP A 543 -15.06 -22.29 -50.62
C TRP A 543 -16.40 -22.02 -49.91
N SER A 544 -16.35 -21.51 -48.67
CA SER A 544 -17.56 -21.01 -47.97
C SER A 544 -17.20 -19.79 -47.10
N PRO A 545 -18.17 -18.90 -46.84
CA PRO A 545 -17.98 -17.75 -45.92
C PRO A 545 -17.51 -18.16 -44.51
N MET A 546 -17.96 -19.32 -44.01
CA MET A 546 -17.57 -19.87 -42.70
C MET A 546 -16.08 -20.27 -42.67
N ILE A 547 -15.60 -20.97 -43.71
CA ILE A 547 -14.18 -21.33 -43.83
C ILE A 547 -13.33 -20.06 -43.92
N PHE A 548 -13.81 -19.09 -44.70
CA PHE A 548 -13.13 -17.81 -44.84
C PHE A 548 -13.06 -17.03 -43.51
N ALA A 549 -14.16 -16.93 -42.73
CA ALA A 549 -14.16 -16.30 -41.42
C ALA A 549 -13.19 -17.00 -40.44
N SER A 550 -13.07 -18.33 -40.49
CA SER A 550 -12.08 -19.09 -39.72
C SER A 550 -10.65 -18.73 -40.15
N SER A 551 -10.40 -18.57 -41.45
CA SER A 551 -9.08 -18.12 -41.97
C SER A 551 -8.75 -16.70 -41.50
N MET A 552 -9.74 -15.78 -41.45
CA MET A 552 -9.59 -14.42 -40.94
C MET A 552 -9.29 -14.41 -39.43
N ASN A 553 -9.89 -15.29 -38.65
CA ASN A 553 -9.54 -15.45 -37.24
C ASN A 553 -8.11 -15.95 -37.05
N SER A 554 -7.67 -16.92 -37.87
CA SER A 554 -6.29 -17.39 -37.86
C SER A 554 -5.31 -16.28 -38.26
N PHE A 555 -5.63 -15.49 -39.27
CA PHE A 555 -4.88 -14.29 -39.65
C PHE A 555 -4.81 -13.29 -38.50
N SER A 556 -5.95 -12.99 -37.87
CA SER A 556 -6.03 -12.05 -36.73
C SER A 556 -5.16 -12.50 -35.56
N ALA A 557 -5.18 -13.79 -35.22
CA ALA A 557 -4.35 -14.39 -34.17
C ALA A 557 -2.86 -14.30 -34.51
N SER A 558 -2.46 -14.65 -35.73
CA SER A 558 -1.07 -14.56 -36.21
C SER A 558 -0.56 -13.13 -36.29
N ALA A 559 -1.41 -12.20 -36.72
CA ALA A 559 -1.09 -10.78 -36.77
C ALA A 559 -0.88 -10.24 -35.34
N PHE A 560 -1.76 -10.59 -34.40
CA PHE A 560 -1.59 -10.20 -33.00
C PHE A 560 -0.30 -10.75 -32.38
N GLU A 561 -0.03 -12.04 -32.57
CA GLU A 561 1.22 -12.65 -32.07
C GLU A 561 2.44 -11.91 -32.62
N SER A 562 2.45 -11.59 -33.92
CA SER A 562 3.55 -10.87 -34.55
C SER A 562 3.66 -9.42 -34.09
N PHE A 563 2.54 -8.75 -33.87
CA PHE A 563 2.49 -7.34 -33.46
C PHE A 563 2.84 -7.14 -31.98
N ALA A 564 2.40 -8.05 -31.11
CA ALA A 564 2.62 -7.96 -29.67
C ALA A 564 3.96 -8.52 -29.20
N ALA A 565 4.66 -9.31 -30.04
CA ALA A 565 5.94 -9.90 -29.66
C ALA A 565 6.98 -8.81 -29.39
N ALA A 566 7.52 -8.79 -28.16
CA ALA A 566 8.64 -7.97 -27.74
C ALA A 566 9.82 -8.86 -27.32
N PRO A 567 11.08 -8.39 -27.44
CA PRO A 567 12.24 -9.11 -26.94
C PRO A 567 12.12 -9.39 -25.44
N GLN A 568 12.38 -10.63 -25.01
CA GLN A 568 12.31 -11.00 -23.58
C GLN A 568 13.41 -10.30 -22.78
N ALA A 569 13.01 -9.50 -21.77
CA ALA A 569 13.91 -8.99 -20.75
C ALA A 569 14.03 -10.02 -19.60
N ASN A 570 15.26 -10.43 -19.24
CA ASN A 570 15.51 -11.34 -18.13
C ASN A 570 15.18 -10.66 -16.79
N SER A 571 14.10 -11.09 -16.12
CA SER A 571 13.76 -10.66 -14.76
C SER A 571 14.13 -11.75 -13.76
N SER A 572 15.09 -11.44 -12.86
CA SER A 572 15.40 -12.26 -11.69
C SER A 572 14.44 -11.93 -10.55
N GLY A 573 13.64 -12.90 -10.12
CA GLY A 573 12.73 -12.77 -8.98
C GLY A 573 13.43 -13.02 -7.64
N SER A 574 13.15 -12.20 -6.63
CA SER A 574 13.55 -12.39 -5.25
C SER A 574 12.37 -12.84 -4.39
N ALA A 575 12.57 -13.92 -3.61
CA ALA A 575 11.60 -14.49 -2.70
C ALA A 575 11.74 -13.88 -1.29
N PHE A 576 10.59 -13.56 -0.64
CA PHE A 576 10.53 -13.15 0.76
C PHE A 576 10.21 -14.35 1.64
N GLY A 577 11.07 -14.59 2.66
CA GLY A 577 10.85 -15.58 3.71
C GLY A 577 10.24 -14.96 4.96
N GLY A 578 9.17 -15.54 5.50
CA GLY A 578 8.51 -15.12 6.72
C GLY A 578 9.02 -15.91 7.93
N GLY A 579 9.28 -15.23 9.07
CA GLY A 579 9.59 -15.81 10.38
C GLY A 579 8.42 -15.64 11.34
N GLY A 580 7.96 -16.74 11.95
CA GLY A 580 6.91 -16.75 12.95
C GLY A 580 7.47 -16.59 14.37
N PHE A 581 6.69 -15.96 15.26
CA PHE A 581 6.98 -15.83 16.68
C PHE A 581 5.96 -16.61 17.51
N GLY A 582 6.47 -17.43 18.43
CA GLY A 582 5.68 -18.23 19.35
C GLY A 582 5.25 -17.46 20.60
N SER A 583 4.13 -17.86 21.20
CA SER A 583 3.59 -17.35 22.46
C SER A 583 4.43 -17.84 23.64
N GLY A 584 4.93 -16.91 24.47
CA GLY A 584 5.70 -17.19 25.68
C GLY A 584 5.03 -16.64 26.94
N GLY A 585 5.27 -17.26 28.08
CA GLY A 585 4.78 -16.88 29.41
C GLY A 585 5.19 -15.46 29.83
N GLY A 586 4.62 -14.96 30.95
CA GLY A 586 4.92 -13.63 31.47
C GLY A 586 6.38 -13.44 31.86
N PHE A 587 6.85 -12.21 31.81
CA PHE A 587 8.22 -11.84 32.17
C PHE A 587 8.30 -10.34 32.52
N SER A 588 9.40 -9.91 33.16
CA SER A 588 9.67 -8.52 33.48
C SER A 588 9.67 -7.66 32.21
N GLY A 589 8.92 -6.57 32.22
CA GLY A 589 8.76 -5.69 31.07
C GLY A 589 7.73 -6.14 30.03
N GLY A 590 7.03 -7.28 30.22
CA GLY A 590 6.06 -7.82 29.28
C GLY A 590 4.64 -7.26 29.40
N GLY A 591 4.32 -6.58 30.51
CA GLY A 591 3.02 -5.96 30.77
C GLY A 591 2.81 -4.63 30.07
N PHE A 592 1.59 -4.09 30.19
CA PHE A 592 1.33 -2.68 29.85
C PHE A 592 2.04 -1.75 30.85
N GLY A 593 2.03 -0.44 30.59
CA GLY A 593 2.78 0.51 31.40
C GLY A 593 4.28 0.42 31.17
N GLY A 594 5.07 0.68 32.19
CA GLY A 594 6.52 0.62 32.11
C GLY A 594 7.16 1.83 31.45
N GLY A 595 8.13 1.58 30.58
CA GLY A 595 9.00 2.59 30.01
C GLY A 595 10.12 2.97 30.98
N GLY A 596 10.32 4.24 31.24
CA GLY A 596 11.41 4.74 32.09
C GLY A 596 11.43 6.26 32.11
N GLY A 597 12.61 6.83 32.27
CA GLY A 597 12.79 8.27 32.26
C GLY A 597 14.26 8.66 32.38
N ASP A 598 14.49 9.98 32.47
CA ASP A 598 15.80 10.58 32.68
C ASP A 598 15.65 11.89 33.47
N ALA A 599 16.73 12.36 34.08
CA ALA A 599 16.75 13.69 34.70
C ALA A 599 17.46 14.70 33.78
N PHE A 600 17.01 15.95 33.79
CA PHE A 600 17.51 16.99 32.92
C PHE A 600 17.91 18.28 33.66
#